data_0792ec25cdd6f6e25cd34eaddd7cf7db
#
_entry.id   0792ec25cdd6f6e25cd34eaddd7cf7db
#
_cell.length_a   1.000
_cell.length_b   1.000
_cell.length_c   1.000
_cell.angle_alpha   90.00
_cell.angle_beta   90.00
_cell.angle_gamma   90.00
#
_symmetry.space_group_name_H-M   'P 1'
#
loop_
_entity.id
_entity.type
_entity.pdbx_description
1 polymer ?
#
loop_
_entity_poly.entity_id
_entity_poly.type
_entity_poly.pdbx_seq_one_letter_code
_entity_poly.pdbx_strand_id
1 'polypeptide(L)'
;MALDTLIAAGAAVAAIVSALYAYRSADIAKRALKLSEADFREKHDSLMPYLIDAVTWKSGELRMASFACSFTNGATTPNTLIRIDLVIHVYDKQGAPSEIILNPTTGSTPPKWDLTPLPIPLNLQPRSTISGWINFKLPKNLYEAWRVDMYQILALTSTGEKESLDAYILKTIADEDE
;
A
#
# COMPACT_ATOMS: atom_id res chain seq x y z
N MET A 1 -72.39 6.64 4.85
CA MET A 1 -71.59 7.82 4.41
C MET A 1 -70.71 8.43 5.49
N ALA A 2 -71.20 8.80 6.70
CA ALA A 2 -70.36 9.43 7.73
C ALA A 2 -69.29 8.48 8.32
N LEU A 3 -69.58 7.20 8.45
CA LEU A 3 -68.65 6.23 9.01
C LEU A 3 -67.48 5.94 8.04
N ASP A 4 -67.75 5.86 6.76
CA ASP A 4 -66.73 5.57 5.72
C ASP A 4 -65.76 6.75 5.58
N THR A 5 -66.23 7.97 5.69
CA THR A 5 -65.37 9.19 5.71
C THR A 5 -64.49 9.25 6.94
N LEU A 6 -64.96 8.81 8.09
CA LEU A 6 -64.17 8.78 9.33
C LEU A 6 -63.08 7.73 9.30
N ILE A 7 -63.36 6.56 8.74
CA ILE A 7 -62.36 5.48 8.52
C ILE A 7 -61.31 5.93 7.50
N ALA A 8 -61.71 6.57 6.41
CA ALA A 8 -60.80 7.08 5.39
C ALA A 8 -59.88 8.17 5.94
N ALA A 9 -60.37 9.08 6.78
CA ALA A 9 -59.56 10.11 7.44
C ALA A 9 -58.56 9.52 8.42
N GLY A 10 -58.98 8.49 9.20
CA GLY A 10 -58.05 7.78 10.10
C GLY A 10 -56.96 7.05 9.35
N ALA A 11 -57.25 6.41 8.24
CA ALA A 11 -56.27 5.73 7.39
C ALA A 11 -55.27 6.72 6.76
N ALA A 12 -55.73 7.91 6.33
CA ALA A 12 -54.88 8.94 5.79
C ALA A 12 -53.86 9.50 6.85
N VAL A 13 -54.35 9.74 8.07
CA VAL A 13 -53.47 10.17 9.17
C VAL A 13 -52.41 9.11 9.51
N ALA A 14 -52.83 7.85 9.60
CA ALA A 14 -51.92 6.72 9.83
C ALA A 14 -50.86 6.59 8.74
N ALA A 15 -51.23 6.79 7.47
CA ALA A 15 -50.32 6.75 6.34
C ALA A 15 -49.29 7.92 6.42
N ILE A 16 -49.71 9.12 6.76
CA ILE A 16 -48.79 10.26 6.91
C ILE A 16 -47.82 10.03 8.08
N VAL A 17 -48.31 9.57 9.21
CA VAL A 17 -47.45 9.25 10.37
C VAL A 17 -46.44 8.16 10.02
N SER A 18 -46.89 7.10 9.34
CA SER A 18 -46.01 6.02 8.89
C SER A 18 -44.96 6.52 7.90
N ALA A 19 -45.28 7.40 6.97
CA ALA A 19 -44.37 7.99 6.02
C ALA A 19 -43.31 8.86 6.74
N LEU A 20 -43.70 9.64 7.74
CA LEU A 20 -42.77 10.43 8.55
C LEU A 20 -41.80 9.55 9.36
N TYR A 21 -42.31 8.47 9.96
CA TYR A 21 -41.44 7.51 10.65
C TYR A 21 -40.47 6.78 9.68
N ALA A 22 -40.97 6.40 8.52
CA ALA A 22 -40.11 5.79 7.49
C ALA A 22 -38.99 6.74 7.03
N TYR A 23 -39.31 8.01 6.80
CA TYR A 23 -38.32 9.02 6.43
C TYR A 23 -37.26 9.21 7.53
N ARG A 24 -37.70 9.38 8.80
CA ARG A 24 -36.76 9.50 9.93
C ARG A 24 -35.90 8.25 10.10
N SER A 25 -36.48 7.07 9.96
CA SER A 25 -35.74 5.81 10.03
C SER A 25 -34.67 5.71 8.93
N ALA A 26 -34.99 6.13 7.71
CA ALA A 26 -34.05 6.16 6.60
C ALA A 26 -32.88 7.15 6.84
N ASP A 27 -33.18 8.32 7.44
CA ASP A 27 -32.12 9.31 7.78
C ASP A 27 -31.20 8.79 8.88
N ILE A 28 -31.75 8.15 9.92
CA ILE A 28 -30.95 7.50 10.97
C ILE A 28 -30.09 6.37 10.39
N ALA A 29 -30.65 5.53 9.52
CA ALA A 29 -29.91 4.46 8.85
C ALA A 29 -28.76 4.99 7.99
N LYS A 30 -28.97 6.09 7.24
CA LYS A 30 -27.92 6.76 6.47
C LYS A 30 -26.79 7.30 7.36
N ARG A 31 -27.14 7.91 8.50
CA ARG A 31 -26.13 8.42 9.46
C ARG A 31 -25.35 7.27 10.11
N ALA A 32 -26.03 6.19 10.49
CA ALA A 32 -25.38 5.00 11.02
C ALA A 32 -24.42 4.35 10.02
N LEU A 33 -24.83 4.25 8.73
CA LEU A 33 -23.96 3.75 7.67
C LEU A 33 -22.72 4.62 7.48
N LYS A 34 -22.88 5.95 7.41
CA LYS A 34 -21.73 6.87 7.28
C LYS A 34 -20.76 6.77 8.46
N LEU A 35 -21.28 6.63 9.68
CA LEU A 35 -20.45 6.46 10.88
C LEU A 35 -19.71 5.11 10.82
N SER A 36 -20.39 4.05 10.42
CA SER A 36 -19.78 2.72 10.25
C SER A 36 -18.70 2.71 9.18
N GLU A 37 -18.93 3.40 8.04
CA GLU A 37 -17.92 3.55 6.99
C GLU A 37 -16.70 4.37 7.46
N ALA A 38 -16.92 5.43 8.23
CA ALA A 38 -15.84 6.24 8.80
C ALA A 38 -15.02 5.43 9.81
N ASP A 39 -15.68 4.68 10.71
CA ASP A 39 -15.04 3.81 11.69
C ASP A 39 -14.27 2.66 11.00
N PHE A 40 -14.85 2.10 9.93
CA PHE A 40 -14.18 1.09 9.11
C PHE A 40 -12.92 1.64 8.45
N ARG A 41 -12.98 2.85 7.85
CA ARG A 41 -11.81 3.50 7.25
C ARG A 41 -10.73 3.79 8.29
N GLU A 42 -11.10 4.36 9.45
CA GLU A 42 -10.15 4.65 10.53
C GLU A 42 -9.44 3.39 11.06
N LYS A 43 -10.14 2.25 11.08
CA LYS A 43 -9.57 0.98 11.51
C LYS A 43 -8.71 0.30 10.45
N HIS A 44 -9.03 0.51 9.18
CA HIS A 44 -8.39 -0.15 8.03
C HIS A 44 -7.69 0.85 7.11
N ASP A 45 -7.34 2.03 7.66
CA ASP A 45 -6.65 3.04 6.89
C ASP A 45 -5.35 2.47 6.33
N SER A 46 -5.10 2.76 5.06
CA SER A 46 -4.07 2.10 4.30
C SER A 46 -2.68 2.36 4.87
N LEU A 47 -1.81 1.41 4.63
CA LEU A 47 -0.39 1.58 4.80
C LEU A 47 0.09 2.70 3.88
N MET A 48 0.84 3.65 4.44
CA MET A 48 1.46 4.74 3.69
C MET A 48 2.95 4.46 3.50
N PRO A 49 3.36 3.95 2.34
CA PRO A 49 4.75 3.75 2.03
C PRO A 49 5.39 5.05 1.53
N TYR A 50 6.65 5.27 1.87
CA TYR A 50 7.45 6.40 1.40
C TYR A 50 8.86 5.94 1.03
N LEU A 51 9.34 6.36 -0.14
CA LEU A 51 10.70 6.10 -0.59
C LEU A 51 11.61 7.22 -0.08
N ILE A 52 12.59 6.86 0.75
CA ILE A 52 13.57 7.78 1.31
C ILE A 52 14.74 7.94 0.33
N ASP A 53 15.28 6.80 -0.13
CA ASP A 53 16.37 6.78 -1.10
C ASP A 53 16.41 5.45 -1.86
N ALA A 54 17.08 5.45 -3.01
CA ALA A 54 17.24 4.27 -3.84
C ALA A 54 18.63 4.27 -4.48
N VAL A 55 19.38 3.19 -4.24
CA VAL A 55 20.79 3.10 -4.64
C VAL A 55 21.10 1.78 -5.31
N THR A 56 22.08 1.80 -6.22
CA THR A 56 22.76 0.59 -6.71
C THR A 56 24.21 0.59 -6.22
N TRP A 57 24.71 -0.57 -5.88
CA TRP A 57 26.07 -0.78 -5.41
C TRP A 57 26.56 -2.19 -5.73
N LYS A 58 27.85 -2.44 -5.57
CA LYS A 58 28.43 -3.77 -5.76
C LYS A 58 28.69 -4.43 -4.42
N SER A 59 28.44 -5.73 -4.32
CA SER A 59 28.81 -6.61 -3.23
C SER A 59 29.62 -7.77 -3.82
N GLY A 60 30.94 -7.57 -3.93
CA GLY A 60 31.81 -8.44 -4.71
C GLY A 60 31.40 -8.43 -6.21
N GLU A 61 31.14 -9.59 -6.79
CA GLU A 61 30.66 -9.69 -8.19
C GLU A 61 29.15 -9.42 -8.37
N LEU A 62 28.41 -9.23 -7.29
CA LEU A 62 26.97 -9.07 -7.33
C LEU A 62 26.60 -7.58 -7.39
N ARG A 63 25.70 -7.23 -8.30
CA ARG A 63 25.06 -5.91 -8.31
C ARG A 63 23.80 -5.95 -7.47
N MET A 64 23.72 -5.04 -6.52
CA MET A 64 22.60 -4.89 -5.60
C MET A 64 21.81 -3.62 -5.92
N ALA A 65 20.49 -3.68 -5.75
CA ALA A 65 19.64 -2.51 -5.64
C ALA A 65 19.08 -2.46 -4.22
N SER A 66 19.20 -1.32 -3.58
CA SER A 66 18.75 -1.10 -2.21
C SER A 66 17.84 0.10 -2.14
N PHE A 67 16.71 -0.07 -1.47
CA PHE A 67 15.69 0.97 -1.32
C PHE A 67 15.50 1.25 0.17
N ALA A 68 15.79 2.48 0.58
CA ALA A 68 15.43 2.98 1.90
C ALA A 68 13.94 3.35 1.86
N CYS A 69 13.13 2.59 2.56
CA CYS A 69 11.69 2.79 2.61
C CYS A 69 11.24 3.07 4.03
N SER A 70 10.16 3.84 4.14
CA SER A 70 9.41 4.08 5.35
C SER A 70 7.98 3.59 5.16
N PHE A 71 7.46 2.84 6.11
CA PHE A 71 6.10 2.34 6.11
C PHE A 71 5.38 2.86 7.35
N THR A 72 4.33 3.64 7.13
CA THR A 72 3.49 4.19 8.20
C THR A 72 2.16 3.48 8.22
N ASN A 73 1.82 2.91 9.37
CA ASN A 73 0.48 2.41 9.63
C ASN A 73 -0.39 3.56 10.16
N GLY A 74 -1.25 4.13 9.33
CA GLY A 74 -2.20 5.18 9.72
C GLY A 74 -3.38 4.68 10.55
N ALA A 75 -3.66 3.36 10.50
CA ALA A 75 -4.79 2.74 11.16
C ALA A 75 -4.64 2.70 12.69
N THR A 76 -5.77 2.51 13.37
CA THR A 76 -5.84 2.28 14.82
C THR A 76 -5.64 0.81 15.21
N THR A 77 -5.52 -0.07 14.22
CA THR A 77 -5.24 -1.51 14.39
C THR A 77 -3.83 -1.86 13.89
N PRO A 78 -3.18 -2.89 14.45
CA PRO A 78 -1.92 -3.39 13.91
C PRO A 78 -2.07 -3.84 12.46
N ASN A 79 -1.04 -3.62 11.64
CA ASN A 79 -0.96 -4.14 10.28
C ASN A 79 0.36 -4.90 10.10
N THR A 80 0.40 -5.83 9.14
CA THR A 80 1.58 -6.62 8.86
C THR A 80 1.85 -6.61 7.37
N LEU A 81 3.07 -6.20 6.99
CA LEU A 81 3.57 -6.44 5.65
C LEU A 81 4.09 -7.86 5.57
N ILE A 82 3.43 -8.69 4.79
CA ILE A 82 3.79 -10.11 4.67
C ILE A 82 4.79 -10.37 3.54
N ARG A 83 4.83 -9.47 2.55
CA ARG A 83 5.69 -9.62 1.37
C ARG A 83 6.03 -8.25 0.79
N ILE A 84 7.27 -8.12 0.33
CA ILE A 84 7.72 -6.98 -0.48
C ILE A 84 8.48 -7.56 -1.68
N ASP A 85 8.15 -7.10 -2.87
CA ASP A 85 8.81 -7.49 -4.12
C ASP A 85 9.33 -6.24 -4.82
N LEU A 86 10.39 -6.39 -5.60
CA LEU A 86 10.84 -5.40 -6.57
C LEU A 86 10.38 -5.84 -7.97
N VAL A 87 9.58 -5.05 -8.61
CA VAL A 87 9.23 -5.17 -10.02
C VAL A 87 10.08 -4.20 -10.82
N ILE A 88 10.83 -4.70 -11.78
CA ILE A 88 11.62 -3.88 -12.70
C ILE A 88 10.91 -3.89 -14.04
N HIS A 89 10.40 -2.75 -14.45
CA HIS A 89 9.82 -2.57 -15.77
C HIS A 89 10.93 -2.34 -16.78
N VAL A 90 10.98 -3.16 -17.80
CA VAL A 90 12.07 -3.18 -18.78
C VAL A 90 11.53 -3.27 -20.20
N TYR A 91 12.33 -2.82 -21.15
CA TYR A 91 12.11 -3.04 -22.57
C TYR A 91 13.23 -3.92 -23.15
N ASP A 92 12.87 -4.85 -23.99
CA ASP A 92 13.85 -5.61 -24.77
C ASP A 92 14.48 -4.77 -25.87
N LYS A 93 15.40 -5.37 -26.63
CA LYS A 93 16.08 -4.70 -27.76
C LYS A 93 15.13 -4.34 -28.93
N GLN A 94 13.97 -4.98 -28.99
CA GLN A 94 12.92 -4.74 -29.96
C GLN A 94 11.90 -3.71 -29.48
N GLY A 95 11.98 -3.29 -28.21
CA GLY A 95 11.08 -2.34 -27.59
C GLY A 95 9.82 -2.98 -26.98
N ALA A 96 9.78 -4.30 -26.85
CA ALA A 96 8.69 -4.97 -26.17
C ALA A 96 8.80 -4.82 -24.63
N PRO A 97 7.72 -4.42 -23.94
CA PRO A 97 7.72 -4.28 -22.48
C PRO A 97 7.74 -5.65 -21.81
N SER A 98 8.46 -5.75 -20.71
CA SER A 98 8.54 -6.93 -19.85
C SER A 98 8.73 -6.52 -18.38
N GLU A 99 8.47 -7.45 -17.46
CA GLU A 99 8.64 -7.24 -16.03
C GLU A 99 9.54 -8.32 -15.44
N ILE A 100 10.45 -7.89 -14.57
CA ILE A 100 11.32 -8.79 -13.80
C ILE A 100 10.95 -8.62 -12.33
N ILE A 101 10.51 -9.70 -11.68
CA ILE A 101 10.10 -9.68 -10.28
C ILE A 101 11.21 -10.31 -9.44
N LEU A 102 11.67 -9.57 -8.42
CA LEU A 102 12.73 -9.99 -7.52
C LEU A 102 12.23 -10.00 -6.08
N ASN A 103 12.63 -11.04 -5.34
CA ASN A 103 12.38 -11.11 -3.90
C ASN A 103 13.52 -10.42 -3.12
N PRO A 104 13.25 -9.89 -1.92
CA PRO A 104 14.26 -9.31 -1.06
C PRO A 104 15.36 -10.31 -0.70
N THR A 105 16.56 -9.81 -0.54
CA THR A 105 17.73 -10.59 -0.11
C THR A 105 18.16 -10.13 1.27
N THR A 106 18.40 -11.05 2.18
CA THR A 106 18.95 -10.77 3.51
C THR A 106 20.48 -10.77 3.50
N GLY A 107 21.09 -10.03 4.40
CA GLY A 107 22.52 -10.17 4.71
C GLY A 107 23.47 -9.16 4.07
N SER A 108 23.01 -8.27 3.21
CA SER A 108 23.86 -7.20 2.65
C SER A 108 23.24 -5.83 2.91
N THR A 109 24.02 -4.89 3.44
CA THR A 109 23.61 -3.50 3.63
C THR A 109 24.46 -2.60 2.75
N PRO A 110 23.90 -1.53 2.17
CA PRO A 110 24.70 -0.54 1.45
C PRO A 110 25.74 0.06 2.40
N PRO A 111 26.96 0.34 1.93
CA PRO A 111 27.96 1.04 2.74
C PRO A 111 27.47 2.45 3.11
N LYS A 112 27.81 2.93 4.31
CA LYS A 112 27.62 4.33 4.77
C LYS A 112 26.19 4.80 5.09
N TRP A 113 25.32 3.93 5.59
CA TRP A 113 23.95 4.35 5.93
C TRP A 113 23.54 3.92 7.34
N ASP A 114 22.84 4.80 8.06
CA ASP A 114 22.41 4.58 9.45
C ASP A 114 21.16 3.71 9.62
N LEU A 115 20.50 3.36 8.50
CA LEU A 115 19.29 2.54 8.54
C LEU A 115 19.62 1.04 8.55
N THR A 116 18.89 0.28 9.35
CA THR A 116 18.98 -1.18 9.40
C THR A 116 18.14 -1.84 8.31
N PRO A 117 18.46 -3.08 7.90
CA PRO A 117 17.58 -3.85 7.02
C PRO A 117 16.20 -4.06 7.63
N LEU A 118 15.15 -3.91 6.83
CA LEU A 118 13.78 -4.20 7.26
C LEU A 118 13.57 -5.72 7.34
N PRO A 119 13.10 -6.23 8.48
CA PRO A 119 12.69 -7.63 8.56
C PRO A 119 11.38 -7.83 7.80
N ILE A 120 11.29 -8.91 7.01
CA ILE A 120 10.05 -9.29 6.35
C ILE A 120 9.72 -10.72 6.79
N PRO A 121 8.51 -10.95 7.34
CA PRO A 121 7.38 -10.03 7.52
C PRO A 121 7.64 -8.91 8.55
N LEU A 122 7.04 -7.73 8.33
CA LEU A 122 7.18 -6.54 9.15
C LEU A 122 5.86 -6.22 9.86
N ASN A 123 5.87 -6.27 11.20
CA ASN A 123 4.72 -5.90 12.01
C ASN A 123 4.74 -4.41 12.33
N LEU A 124 3.68 -3.71 11.94
CA LEU A 124 3.49 -2.29 12.17
C LEU A 124 2.43 -2.06 13.24
N GLN A 125 2.83 -1.47 14.36
CA GLN A 125 1.90 -1.09 15.41
C GLN A 125 0.96 0.02 14.92
N PRO A 126 -0.21 0.20 15.56
CA PRO A 126 -1.09 1.31 15.25
C PRO A 126 -0.36 2.65 15.28
N ARG A 127 -0.62 3.51 14.28
CA ARG A 127 -0.07 4.87 14.19
C ARG A 127 1.45 4.93 14.36
N SER A 128 2.15 3.91 13.86
CA SER A 128 3.60 3.83 13.92
C SER A 128 4.24 3.85 12.53
N THR A 129 5.49 4.27 12.50
CA THR A 129 6.33 4.28 11.30
C THR A 129 7.58 3.45 11.55
N ILE A 130 7.94 2.60 10.61
CA ILE A 130 9.20 1.86 10.61
C ILE A 130 9.92 2.15 9.29
N SER A 131 11.21 2.47 9.37
CA SER A 131 12.05 2.75 8.22
C SER A 131 13.25 1.81 8.20
N GLY A 132 13.71 1.48 6.99
CA GLY A 132 14.90 0.66 6.82
C GLY A 132 15.18 0.32 5.37
N TRP A 133 16.21 -0.49 5.15
CA TRP A 133 16.65 -0.94 3.84
C TRP A 133 15.97 -2.22 3.42
N ILE A 134 15.60 -2.27 2.13
CA ILE A 134 15.20 -3.49 1.44
C ILE A 134 16.17 -3.70 0.29
N ASN A 135 16.82 -4.86 0.26
CA ASN A 135 17.90 -5.14 -0.67
C ASN A 135 17.47 -6.22 -1.66
N PHE A 136 17.84 -6.04 -2.92
CA PHE A 136 17.54 -6.94 -4.00
C PHE A 136 18.80 -7.23 -4.82
N LYS A 137 18.98 -8.49 -5.18
CA LYS A 137 20.06 -8.91 -6.07
C LYS A 137 19.62 -8.74 -7.51
N LEU A 138 20.28 -7.84 -8.25
CA LEU A 138 19.99 -7.63 -9.66
C LEU A 138 20.56 -8.75 -10.55
N PRO A 139 19.88 -9.13 -11.63
CA PRO A 139 20.43 -10.05 -12.63
C PRO A 139 21.72 -9.49 -13.24
N LYS A 140 22.73 -10.35 -13.45
CA LYS A 140 24.05 -9.94 -13.97
C LYS A 140 23.94 -9.17 -15.31
N ASN A 141 23.03 -9.57 -16.18
CA ASN A 141 22.90 -9.02 -17.55
C ASN A 141 21.75 -8.01 -17.66
N LEU A 142 21.23 -7.49 -16.53
CA LEU A 142 20.04 -6.61 -16.56
C LEU A 142 20.22 -5.45 -17.55
N TYR A 143 21.31 -4.72 -17.46
CA TYR A 143 21.57 -3.52 -18.28
C TYR A 143 22.16 -3.81 -19.65
N GLU A 144 22.60 -5.04 -19.91
CA GLU A 144 23.10 -5.48 -21.23
C GLU A 144 21.97 -6.00 -22.12
N ALA A 145 21.03 -6.72 -21.50
CA ALA A 145 19.92 -7.36 -22.19
C ALA A 145 18.69 -6.45 -22.31
N TRP A 146 18.51 -5.53 -21.34
CA TRP A 146 17.29 -4.78 -21.16
C TRP A 146 17.56 -3.29 -20.95
N ARG A 147 16.64 -2.45 -21.44
CA ARG A 147 16.55 -1.03 -21.05
C ARG A 147 15.58 -0.93 -19.88
N VAL A 148 16.07 -0.55 -18.73
CA VAL A 148 15.23 -0.33 -17.55
C VAL A 148 14.46 0.98 -17.70
N ASP A 149 13.15 0.94 -17.45
CA ASP A 149 12.24 2.07 -17.46
C ASP A 149 12.02 2.60 -16.04
N MET A 150 11.58 1.72 -15.14
CA MET A 150 11.42 2.07 -13.74
C MET A 150 11.52 0.85 -12.82
N TYR A 151 11.71 1.13 -11.55
CA TYR A 151 11.69 0.19 -10.44
C TYR A 151 10.46 0.45 -9.60
N GLN A 152 9.74 -0.59 -9.24
CA GLN A 152 8.54 -0.48 -8.41
C GLN A 152 8.64 -1.45 -7.23
N ILE A 153 8.61 -0.93 -6.01
CA ILE A 153 8.47 -1.74 -4.81
C ILE A 153 6.99 -2.04 -4.61
N LEU A 154 6.62 -3.31 -4.58
CA LEU A 154 5.27 -3.77 -4.26
C LEU A 154 5.25 -4.34 -2.86
N ALA A 155 4.45 -3.76 -1.99
CA ALA A 155 4.24 -4.20 -0.61
C ALA A 155 2.84 -4.83 -0.49
N LEU A 156 2.77 -6.04 0.06
CA LEU A 156 1.52 -6.76 0.31
C LEU A 156 1.27 -6.86 1.81
N THR A 157 0.10 -6.39 2.25
CA THR A 157 -0.34 -6.48 3.63
C THR A 157 -1.02 -7.81 3.94
N SER A 158 -1.18 -8.14 5.23
CA SER A 158 -1.93 -9.30 5.68
C SER A 158 -3.43 -9.23 5.36
N THR A 159 -3.96 -8.04 5.10
CA THR A 159 -5.34 -7.81 4.64
C THR A 159 -5.51 -8.01 3.14
N GLY A 160 -4.42 -8.24 2.40
CA GLY A 160 -4.41 -8.40 0.95
C GLY A 160 -4.32 -7.10 0.16
N GLU A 161 -4.16 -5.97 0.84
CA GLU A 161 -3.92 -4.68 0.19
C GLU A 161 -2.52 -4.63 -0.41
N LYS A 162 -2.42 -3.99 -1.57
CA LYS A 162 -1.16 -3.80 -2.28
C LYS A 162 -0.86 -2.32 -2.36
N GLU A 163 0.33 -1.97 -1.88
CA GLU A 163 0.87 -0.61 -1.98
C GLU A 163 2.11 -0.62 -2.85
N SER A 164 2.35 0.46 -3.58
CA SER A 164 3.50 0.57 -4.46
C SER A 164 4.30 1.84 -4.25
N LEU A 165 5.60 1.75 -4.50
CA LEU A 165 6.53 2.87 -4.55
C LEU A 165 7.32 2.79 -5.84
N ASP A 166 7.32 3.87 -6.61
CA ASP A 166 8.01 3.96 -7.88
C ASP A 166 9.34 4.70 -7.73
N ALA A 167 10.39 4.18 -8.37
CA ALA A 167 11.69 4.81 -8.47
C ALA A 167 12.20 4.76 -9.92
N TYR A 168 12.41 5.91 -10.52
CA TYR A 168 12.86 6.01 -11.91
C TYR A 168 14.38 6.01 -12.04
N ILE A 169 15.09 6.45 -11.02
CA ILE A 169 16.55 6.56 -11.02
C ILE A 169 17.09 6.01 -9.71
N LEU A 170 18.09 5.13 -9.82
CA LEU A 170 18.88 4.68 -8.70
C LEU A 170 20.23 5.40 -8.70
N LYS A 171 20.62 5.96 -7.56
CA LYS A 171 21.96 6.53 -7.38
C LYS A 171 22.97 5.39 -7.38
N THR A 172 24.09 5.56 -8.05
CA THR A 172 25.20 4.58 -8.00
C THR A 172 26.16 4.96 -6.88
N ILE A 173 26.38 4.04 -5.95
CA ILE A 173 27.46 4.17 -4.97
C ILE A 173 28.71 3.60 -5.62
N ALA A 174 29.73 4.43 -5.81
CA ALA A 174 31.05 3.96 -6.26
C ALA A 174 31.72 3.14 -5.15
N ASP A 175 32.38 2.06 -5.53
CA ASP A 175 33.29 1.36 -4.63
C ASP A 175 34.44 2.30 -4.28
N GLU A 176 34.75 2.45 -2.99
CA GLU A 176 35.88 3.31 -2.53
C GLU A 176 37.25 2.66 -2.72
N ASP A 177 37.33 1.56 -3.44
CA ASP A 177 38.56 0.78 -3.67
C ASP A 177 39.09 0.91 -5.12
N GLU A 178 39.14 2.17 -5.63
CA GLU A 178 40.04 2.51 -6.75
C GLU A 178 40.93 3.71 -6.39
#